data_cd68e1cc0b2a1fca6e12ac992b41f0fe
#
_entry.id   cd68e1cc0b2a1fca6e12ac992b41f0fe
#
_cell.length_a   1.000
_cell.length_b   1.000
_cell.length_c   1.000
_cell.angle_alpha   90.00
_cell.angle_beta   90.00
_cell.angle_gamma   90.00
#
_symmetry.space_group_name_H-M   'P 1'
#
loop_
_entity.id
_entity.type
_entity.pdbx_description
1 polymer ?
#
loop_
_entity_poly.entity_id
_entity_poly.type
_entity_poly.pdbx_seq_one_letter_code
_entity_poly.pdbx_strand_id
1 'polypeptide(L)'
;MQHNFCKFGCNECNPLDNPHCRRIMESGILHSDEHFPLYGIFAAGRKRKEKSMTLKEFYAAVGGDYDATLNRIPKESMVLRFVKKYADDKTYAQLTEAVKAQDWETAFRASHTLKGVAQNLGFDGLYRAAFALTEEMRGGKPLTDTALYEAVAQQQQIVLDAVRQLA
;
A
#
# COMPACT_ATOMS: atom_id res chain seq x y z
N MET A 1 21.69 -30.16 -13.96
CA MET A 1 21.06 -28.95 -14.47
C MET A 1 21.79 -27.78 -13.84
N GLN A 2 22.64 -27.11 -14.61
CA GLN A 2 23.45 -25.99 -14.12
C GLN A 2 22.68 -24.71 -14.31
N HIS A 3 22.32 -24.03 -13.19
CA HIS A 3 21.72 -22.70 -13.21
C HIS A 3 22.83 -21.67 -13.52
N ASN A 4 22.82 -21.12 -14.72
CA ASN A 4 23.67 -19.99 -15.08
C ASN A 4 23.09 -18.71 -14.43
N PHE A 5 23.72 -18.27 -13.35
CA PHE A 5 23.45 -16.99 -12.72
C PHE A 5 24.01 -15.86 -13.59
N CYS A 6 23.17 -14.93 -14.00
CA CYS A 6 23.58 -13.69 -14.65
C CYS A 6 24.30 -12.78 -13.64
N LYS A 7 25.54 -12.34 -13.92
CA LYS A 7 26.40 -11.53 -13.04
C LYS A 7 25.84 -10.14 -12.68
N PHE A 8 24.65 -9.79 -13.18
CA PHE A 8 23.99 -8.50 -12.95
C PHE A 8 22.66 -8.57 -12.17
N GLY A 9 22.41 -9.66 -11.46
CA GLY A 9 21.33 -9.71 -10.46
C GLY A 9 19.90 -9.71 -11.00
N CYS A 10 19.65 -10.04 -12.27
CA CYS A 10 18.31 -10.22 -12.78
C CYS A 10 17.93 -11.70 -12.79
N ASN A 11 16.84 -12.04 -12.14
CA ASN A 11 16.34 -13.41 -11.98
C ASN A 11 15.65 -13.99 -13.22
N GLU A 12 15.43 -13.21 -14.30
CA GLU A 12 14.68 -13.64 -15.48
C GLU A 12 15.17 -12.91 -16.76
N CYS A 13 16.40 -13.19 -17.20
CA CYS A 13 16.84 -12.77 -18.53
C CYS A 13 16.88 -13.97 -19.49
N ASN A 14 15.95 -13.99 -20.44
CA ASN A 14 16.06 -14.88 -21.60
C ASN A 14 16.99 -14.22 -22.65
N PRO A 15 18.14 -14.82 -23.00
CA PRO A 15 19.11 -14.23 -23.93
C PRO A 15 18.60 -14.07 -25.37
N LEU A 16 17.44 -14.62 -25.70
CA LEU A 16 16.84 -14.51 -27.03
C LEU A 16 16.03 -13.24 -27.23
N ASP A 17 15.61 -12.56 -26.16
CA ASP A 17 14.68 -11.42 -26.23
C ASP A 17 15.31 -10.05 -25.94
N ASN A 18 16.61 -10.00 -25.61
CA ASN A 18 17.29 -8.75 -25.31
C ASN A 18 18.51 -8.52 -26.20
N PRO A 19 18.47 -7.55 -27.14
CA PRO A 19 19.57 -7.26 -28.05
C PRO A 19 20.86 -6.80 -27.36
N HIS A 20 20.80 -6.37 -26.11
CA HIS A 20 21.96 -5.96 -25.34
C HIS A 20 22.74 -7.18 -24.80
N CYS A 21 22.04 -8.26 -24.43
CA CYS A 21 22.68 -9.51 -24.01
C CYS A 21 23.31 -10.25 -25.19
N ARG A 22 22.76 -10.13 -26.38
CA ARG A 22 23.26 -10.77 -27.61
C ARG A 22 24.61 -10.21 -28.05
N ARG A 23 24.80 -8.89 -27.94
CA ARG A 23 26.03 -8.18 -28.35
C ARG A 23 27.26 -8.54 -27.49
N ILE A 24 27.06 -8.96 -26.24
CA ILE A 24 28.17 -9.36 -25.32
C ILE A 24 28.66 -10.77 -25.58
N MET A 25 27.80 -11.64 -26.11
CA MET A 25 28.20 -13.02 -26.48
C MET A 25 28.95 -13.11 -27.80
N GLU A 26 28.77 -12.15 -28.72
CA GLU A 26 29.44 -12.16 -30.04
C GLU A 26 30.86 -11.54 -30.03
N SER A 27 31.20 -10.76 -28.99
CA SER A 27 32.52 -10.20 -28.81
C SER A 27 33.36 -11.09 -27.91
N GLY A 28 33.85 -12.21 -28.42
CA GLY A 28 34.74 -13.15 -27.73
C GLY A 28 36.08 -12.53 -27.31
N ILE A 29 36.08 -11.63 -26.33
CA ILE A 29 37.27 -11.07 -25.70
C ILE A 29 37.41 -11.69 -24.32
N LEU A 30 38.04 -12.88 -24.31
CA LEU A 30 38.73 -13.37 -23.13
C LEU A 30 40.06 -12.62 -23.07
N HIS A 31 40.18 -11.62 -22.22
CA HIS A 31 41.48 -11.13 -21.76
C HIS A 31 41.62 -11.51 -20.29
N SER A 32 42.55 -12.43 -20.07
CA SER A 32 43.14 -12.78 -18.80
C SER A 32 43.96 -11.59 -18.29
N ASP A 33 43.92 -11.43 -16.96
CA ASP A 33 44.91 -10.73 -16.11
C ASP A 33 45.18 -9.27 -16.42
N GLU A 34 44.61 -8.38 -15.58
CA GLU A 34 45.42 -7.33 -14.92
C GLU A 34 44.59 -6.60 -13.87
N HIS A 35 45.07 -6.66 -12.65
CA HIS A 35 45.10 -5.72 -11.55
C HIS A 35 44.18 -4.50 -11.66
N PHE A 36 42.95 -4.62 -11.16
CA PHE A 36 42.11 -3.45 -10.90
C PHE A 36 42.45 -2.83 -9.55
N PRO A 37 42.94 -1.58 -9.50
CA PRO A 37 43.16 -0.89 -8.24
C PRO A 37 41.79 -0.66 -7.56
N LEU A 38 41.72 -1.03 -6.28
CA LEU A 38 40.62 -0.70 -5.36
C LEU A 38 40.47 0.82 -5.21
N TYR A 39 39.83 1.47 -6.18
CA TYR A 39 39.28 2.79 -5.96
C TYR A 39 37.94 2.64 -5.31
N GLY A 40 37.95 2.80 -3.98
CA GLY A 40 36.74 2.88 -3.19
C GLY A 40 35.88 4.06 -3.62
N ILE A 41 34.95 3.82 -4.54
CA ILE A 41 33.82 4.70 -4.70
C ILE A 41 32.82 4.26 -3.63
N PHE A 42 33.03 4.77 -2.42
CA PHE A 42 31.93 4.96 -1.49
C PHE A 42 30.94 5.90 -2.20
N ALA A 43 30.06 5.32 -3.03
CA ALA A 43 28.83 5.97 -3.37
C ALA A 43 28.08 6.12 -2.05
N ALA A 44 28.38 7.23 -1.35
CA ALA A 44 27.53 7.72 -0.28
C ALA A 44 26.15 7.84 -0.87
N GLY A 45 25.34 6.79 -0.67
CA GLY A 45 23.95 6.77 -1.00
C GLY A 45 23.34 7.99 -0.32
N ARG A 46 23.20 9.08 -1.06
CA ARG A 46 22.35 10.19 -0.67
C ARG A 46 20.99 9.56 -0.44
N LYS A 47 20.64 9.23 0.83
CA LYS A 47 19.27 8.99 1.22
C LYS A 47 18.51 10.18 0.69
N ARG A 48 17.76 10.01 -0.40
CA ARG A 48 16.75 10.98 -0.77
C ARG A 48 15.93 11.14 0.49
N LYS A 49 15.96 12.33 1.06
CA LYS A 49 15.06 12.71 2.14
C LYS A 49 13.68 12.56 1.50
N GLU A 50 13.02 11.43 1.74
CA GLU A 50 11.64 11.23 1.28
C GLU A 50 10.88 12.42 1.83
N LYS A 51 10.31 13.23 0.93
CA LYS A 51 9.53 14.40 1.31
C LYS A 51 8.35 13.83 2.09
N SER A 52 8.37 14.03 3.41
CA SER A 52 7.27 13.61 4.26
C SER A 52 6.00 14.32 3.81
N MET A 53 4.94 13.55 3.65
CA MET A 53 3.63 14.02 3.24
C MET A 53 3.02 14.91 4.34
N THR A 54 2.48 16.05 3.97
CA THR A 54 1.69 16.88 4.89
C THR A 54 0.29 16.29 5.09
N LEU A 55 -0.38 16.68 6.17
CA LEU A 55 -1.75 16.21 6.44
C LEU A 55 -2.74 16.61 5.33
N LYS A 56 -2.58 17.79 4.73
CA LYS A 56 -3.40 18.23 3.60
C LYS A 56 -3.18 17.38 2.35
N GLU A 57 -1.92 17.04 2.03
CA GLU A 57 -1.58 16.13 0.93
C GLU A 57 -2.14 14.72 1.20
N PHE A 58 -2.14 14.27 2.45
CA PHE A 58 -2.74 13.00 2.86
C PHE A 58 -4.24 12.96 2.53
N TYR A 59 -5.01 13.98 2.95
CA TYR A 59 -6.44 14.02 2.66
C TYR A 59 -6.74 14.06 1.15
N ALA A 60 -5.92 14.76 0.37
CA ALA A 60 -6.03 14.73 -1.08
C ALA A 60 -5.77 13.32 -1.65
N ALA A 61 -4.81 12.58 -1.10
CA ALA A 61 -4.48 11.22 -1.54
C ALA A 61 -5.56 10.18 -1.21
N VAL A 62 -6.21 10.31 -0.03
CA VAL A 62 -7.28 9.38 0.40
C VAL A 62 -8.68 9.79 -0.09
N GLY A 63 -8.77 10.86 -0.90
CA GLY A 63 -10.04 11.38 -1.41
C GLY A 63 -10.95 11.93 -0.33
N GLY A 64 -10.37 12.50 0.74
CA GLY A 64 -11.06 13.06 1.88
C GLY A 64 -11.08 14.59 1.88
N ASP A 65 -11.91 15.17 2.76
CA ASP A 65 -12.01 16.62 2.97
C ASP A 65 -11.26 17.03 4.24
N TYR A 66 -10.09 17.69 4.04
CA TYR A 66 -9.25 18.19 5.10
C TYR A 66 -9.97 19.24 5.96
N ASP A 67 -10.62 20.21 5.33
CA ASP A 67 -11.25 21.33 6.02
C ASP A 67 -12.49 20.85 6.83
N ALA A 68 -13.33 19.99 6.25
CA ALA A 68 -14.43 19.37 6.96
C ALA A 68 -13.94 18.53 8.16
N THR A 69 -12.80 17.88 8.05
CA THR A 69 -12.23 17.12 9.17
C THR A 69 -11.73 18.05 10.28
N LEU A 70 -11.08 19.17 9.96
CA LEU A 70 -10.66 20.17 10.94
C LEU A 70 -11.84 20.85 11.63
N ASN A 71 -12.97 21.04 10.94
CA ASN A 71 -14.19 21.56 11.56
C ASN A 71 -14.74 20.62 12.64
N ARG A 72 -14.56 19.29 12.47
CA ARG A 72 -14.96 18.26 13.46
C ARG A 72 -13.93 18.10 14.57
N ILE A 73 -12.65 18.14 14.22
CA ILE A 73 -11.51 17.98 15.13
C ILE A 73 -10.60 19.21 15.01
N PRO A 74 -10.84 20.27 15.81
CA PRO A 74 -10.26 21.60 15.58
C PRO A 74 -8.74 21.70 15.73
N LYS A 75 -8.06 20.60 16.14
CA LYS A 75 -6.61 20.58 16.33
C LYS A 75 -5.98 19.62 15.33
N GLU A 76 -5.23 20.16 14.39
CA GLU A 76 -4.50 19.40 13.37
C GLU A 76 -3.60 18.29 13.99
N SER A 77 -2.95 18.59 15.11
CA SER A 77 -2.12 17.62 15.83
C SER A 77 -2.92 16.42 16.36
N MET A 78 -4.21 16.63 16.71
CA MET A 78 -5.09 15.53 17.10
C MET A 78 -5.50 14.70 15.88
N VAL A 79 -5.83 15.35 14.77
CA VAL A 79 -6.14 14.67 13.51
C VAL A 79 -4.96 13.79 13.11
N LEU A 80 -3.75 14.34 13.08
CA LEU A 80 -2.53 13.61 12.75
C LEU A 80 -2.32 12.39 13.68
N ARG A 81 -2.54 12.57 14.98
CA ARG A 81 -2.44 11.49 15.96
C ARG A 81 -3.45 10.36 15.70
N PHE A 82 -4.69 10.70 15.39
CA PHE A 82 -5.73 9.72 15.09
C PHE A 82 -5.49 9.00 13.77
N VAL A 83 -5.07 9.74 12.74
CA VAL A 83 -4.70 9.15 11.44
C VAL A 83 -3.53 8.17 11.59
N LYS A 84 -2.48 8.54 12.34
CA LYS A 84 -1.36 7.61 12.62
C LYS A 84 -1.82 6.39 13.43
N LYS A 85 -2.69 6.57 14.42
CA LYS A 85 -3.22 5.47 15.22
C LYS A 85 -4.09 4.50 14.40
N TYR A 86 -4.71 4.99 13.33
CA TYR A 86 -5.50 4.15 12.44
C TYR A 86 -4.68 3.03 11.78
N ALA A 87 -3.38 3.21 11.58
CA ALA A 87 -2.51 2.16 11.05
C ALA A 87 -2.47 0.89 11.94
N ASP A 88 -2.72 1.05 13.25
CA ASP A 88 -2.77 -0.04 14.22
C ASP A 88 -4.18 -0.59 14.44
N ASP A 89 -5.19 -0.05 13.73
CA ASP A 89 -6.58 -0.47 13.87
C ASP A 89 -6.81 -1.86 13.28
N LYS A 90 -7.43 -2.73 14.07
CA LYS A 90 -7.66 -4.13 13.71
C LYS A 90 -9.02 -4.38 13.06
N THR A 91 -9.84 -3.36 12.90
CA THR A 91 -11.22 -3.50 12.40
C THR A 91 -11.25 -4.12 11.01
N TYR A 92 -10.35 -3.69 10.12
CA TYR A 92 -10.26 -4.27 8.78
C TYR A 92 -9.79 -5.74 8.82
N ALA A 93 -8.84 -6.08 9.70
CA ALA A 93 -8.42 -7.47 9.87
C ALA A 93 -9.56 -8.36 10.38
N GLN A 94 -10.36 -7.85 11.34
CA GLN A 94 -11.55 -8.56 11.83
C GLN A 94 -12.59 -8.76 10.72
N LEU A 95 -12.82 -7.74 9.87
CA LEU A 95 -13.68 -7.86 8.70
C LEU A 95 -13.19 -8.96 7.75
N THR A 96 -11.89 -8.98 7.47
CA THR A 96 -11.27 -9.96 6.57
C THR A 96 -11.45 -11.39 7.08
N GLU A 97 -11.18 -11.62 8.36
CA GLU A 97 -11.33 -12.96 8.97
C GLU A 97 -12.80 -13.41 9.02
N ALA A 98 -13.72 -12.50 9.32
CA ALA A 98 -15.15 -12.81 9.35
C ALA A 98 -15.69 -13.16 7.95
N VAL A 99 -15.27 -12.42 6.91
CA VAL A 99 -15.65 -12.72 5.51
C VAL A 99 -15.11 -14.09 5.08
N LYS A 100 -13.84 -14.40 5.39
CA LYS A 100 -13.25 -15.72 5.11
C LYS A 100 -13.97 -16.86 5.84
N ALA A 101 -14.38 -16.63 7.08
CA ALA A 101 -15.12 -17.60 7.88
C ALA A 101 -16.61 -17.68 7.50
N GLN A 102 -17.08 -16.80 6.61
CA GLN A 102 -18.52 -16.66 6.27
C GLN A 102 -19.39 -16.34 7.51
N ASP A 103 -18.80 -15.70 8.52
CA ASP A 103 -19.50 -15.16 9.68
C ASP A 103 -20.04 -13.76 9.34
N TRP A 104 -21.20 -13.74 8.70
CA TRP A 104 -21.79 -12.52 8.15
C TRP A 104 -22.23 -11.53 9.22
N GLU A 105 -22.58 -12.01 10.40
CA GLU A 105 -22.94 -11.13 11.51
C GLU A 105 -21.72 -10.35 12.03
N THR A 106 -20.62 -11.04 12.24
CA THR A 106 -19.35 -10.41 12.62
C THR A 106 -18.80 -9.53 11.50
N ALA A 107 -18.90 -9.96 10.24
CA ALA A 107 -18.50 -9.16 9.09
C ALA A 107 -19.32 -7.86 8.99
N PHE A 108 -20.63 -7.92 9.17
CA PHE A 108 -21.50 -6.73 9.21
C PHE A 108 -21.08 -5.76 10.33
N ARG A 109 -20.84 -6.26 11.53
CA ARG A 109 -20.42 -5.42 12.67
C ARG A 109 -19.06 -4.76 12.43
N ALA A 110 -18.10 -5.51 11.88
CA ALA A 110 -16.79 -5.01 11.55
C ALA A 110 -16.84 -3.94 10.43
N SER A 111 -17.60 -4.19 9.36
CA SER A 111 -17.78 -3.20 8.28
C SER A 111 -18.48 -1.93 8.78
N HIS A 112 -19.50 -2.06 9.65
CA HIS A 112 -20.20 -0.93 10.27
C HIS A 112 -19.25 -0.10 11.15
N THR A 113 -18.37 -0.75 11.91
CA THR A 113 -17.35 -0.07 12.72
C THR A 113 -16.35 0.66 11.83
N LEU A 114 -15.85 -0.01 10.77
CA LEU A 114 -14.93 0.58 9.80
C LEU A 114 -15.54 1.82 9.12
N LYS A 115 -16.81 1.72 8.71
CA LYS A 115 -17.57 2.86 8.17
C LYS A 115 -17.59 4.05 9.14
N GLY A 116 -17.86 3.81 10.43
CA GLY A 116 -17.89 4.86 11.45
C GLY A 116 -16.51 5.50 11.68
N VAL A 117 -15.44 4.71 11.71
CA VAL A 117 -14.06 5.20 11.84
C VAL A 117 -13.69 6.06 10.61
N ALA A 118 -13.96 5.55 9.41
CA ALA A 118 -13.69 6.27 8.15
C ALA A 118 -14.44 7.60 8.08
N GLN A 119 -15.71 7.65 8.50
CA GLN A 119 -16.51 8.87 8.56
C GLN A 119 -15.92 9.88 9.54
N ASN A 120 -15.54 9.45 10.73
CA ASN A 120 -15.00 10.32 11.76
C ASN A 120 -13.66 10.94 11.36
N LEU A 121 -12.82 10.17 10.70
CA LEU A 121 -11.49 10.59 10.24
C LEU A 121 -11.53 11.28 8.87
N GLY A 122 -12.68 11.32 8.17
CA GLY A 122 -12.81 11.98 6.87
C GLY A 122 -12.15 11.21 5.72
N PHE A 123 -12.10 9.88 5.80
CA PHE A 123 -11.62 9.01 4.71
C PHE A 123 -12.78 8.70 3.76
N ASP A 124 -13.19 9.67 2.94
CA ASP A 124 -14.44 9.60 2.20
C ASP A 124 -14.47 8.45 1.18
N GLY A 125 -13.32 8.10 0.59
CA GLY A 125 -13.21 6.93 -0.29
C GLY A 125 -13.52 5.63 0.46
N LEU A 126 -12.86 5.41 1.59
CA LEU A 126 -13.07 4.24 2.44
C LEU A 126 -14.48 4.22 3.05
N TYR A 127 -15.00 5.38 3.44
CA TYR A 127 -16.36 5.50 3.96
C TYR A 127 -17.40 5.02 2.94
N ARG A 128 -17.32 5.48 1.68
CA ARG A 128 -18.26 5.07 0.63
C ARG A 128 -18.21 3.58 0.36
N ALA A 129 -17.00 3.00 0.28
CA ALA A 129 -16.83 1.57 0.08
C ALA A 129 -17.37 0.76 1.26
N ALA A 130 -17.02 1.15 2.49
CA ALA A 130 -17.50 0.48 3.71
C ALA A 130 -19.01 0.65 3.91
N PHE A 131 -19.59 1.78 3.51
CA PHE A 131 -21.03 2.00 3.52
C PHE A 131 -21.74 0.99 2.60
N ALA A 132 -21.32 0.88 1.35
CA ALA A 132 -21.95 -0.03 0.39
C ALA A 132 -21.86 -1.50 0.88
N LEU A 133 -20.70 -1.93 1.37
CA LEU A 133 -20.51 -3.26 1.94
C LEU A 133 -21.40 -3.49 3.17
N THR A 134 -21.52 -2.49 4.05
CA THR A 134 -22.37 -2.60 5.24
C THR A 134 -23.85 -2.75 4.87
N GLU A 135 -24.32 -2.00 3.88
CA GLU A 135 -25.73 -2.08 3.44
C GLU A 135 -26.04 -3.45 2.81
N GLU A 136 -25.13 -4.01 2.02
CA GLU A 136 -25.26 -5.36 1.43
C GLU A 136 -25.41 -6.42 2.54
N MET A 137 -24.59 -6.38 3.56
CA MET A 137 -24.59 -7.35 4.66
C MET A 137 -25.59 -6.99 5.79
N ARG A 138 -26.47 -6.00 5.59
CA ARG A 138 -27.40 -5.54 6.62
C ARG A 138 -28.26 -6.69 7.17
N GLY A 139 -28.23 -6.86 8.49
CA GLY A 139 -28.95 -7.94 9.19
C GLY A 139 -28.27 -9.30 9.10
N GLY A 140 -26.95 -9.35 8.85
CA GLY A 140 -26.18 -10.60 8.79
C GLY A 140 -26.39 -11.37 7.49
N LYS A 141 -26.83 -10.69 6.43
CA LYS A 141 -27.00 -11.35 5.11
C LYS A 141 -25.65 -11.74 4.53
N PRO A 142 -25.59 -12.87 3.81
CA PRO A 142 -24.39 -13.26 3.07
C PRO A 142 -23.98 -12.19 2.05
N LEU A 143 -22.67 -11.96 1.92
CA LEU A 143 -22.13 -11.14 0.86
C LEU A 143 -22.31 -11.84 -0.49
N THR A 144 -23.05 -11.20 -1.40
CA THR A 144 -23.32 -11.74 -2.75
C THR A 144 -22.40 -11.13 -3.79
N ASP A 145 -21.99 -9.88 -3.61
CA ASP A 145 -21.08 -9.16 -4.49
C ASP A 145 -19.70 -8.98 -3.83
N THR A 146 -18.73 -9.81 -4.22
CA THR A 146 -17.36 -9.74 -3.71
C THR A 146 -16.64 -8.46 -4.11
N ALA A 147 -17.06 -7.77 -5.18
CA ALA A 147 -16.46 -6.51 -5.61
C ALA A 147 -16.62 -5.41 -4.54
N LEU A 148 -17.65 -5.46 -3.72
CA LEU A 148 -17.83 -4.52 -2.60
C LEU A 148 -16.73 -4.70 -1.54
N TYR A 149 -16.36 -5.92 -1.22
CA TYR A 149 -15.26 -6.20 -0.29
C TYR A 149 -13.91 -5.79 -0.90
N GLU A 150 -13.69 -6.07 -2.18
CA GLU A 150 -12.48 -5.68 -2.90
C GLU A 150 -12.32 -4.16 -2.95
N ALA A 151 -13.42 -3.41 -3.13
CA ALA A 151 -13.40 -1.96 -3.07
C ALA A 151 -12.97 -1.44 -1.68
N VAL A 152 -13.44 -2.07 -0.59
CA VAL A 152 -12.98 -1.74 0.76
C VAL A 152 -11.50 -2.05 0.92
N ALA A 153 -11.03 -3.21 0.44
CA ALA A 153 -9.64 -3.61 0.51
C ALA A 153 -8.72 -2.61 -0.21
N GLN A 154 -9.12 -2.17 -1.40
CA GLN A 154 -8.39 -1.18 -2.18
C GLN A 154 -8.30 0.17 -1.47
N GLN A 155 -9.42 0.67 -0.96
CA GLN A 155 -9.43 1.95 -0.24
C GLN A 155 -8.65 1.88 1.07
N GLN A 156 -8.72 0.76 1.79
CA GLN A 156 -7.92 0.51 2.98
C GLN A 156 -6.42 0.58 2.68
N GLN A 157 -5.98 -0.03 1.57
CA GLN A 157 -4.58 0.00 1.16
C GLN A 157 -4.12 1.42 0.84
N ILE A 158 -4.94 2.20 0.12
CA ILE A 158 -4.66 3.62 -0.19
C ILE A 158 -4.44 4.42 1.11
N VAL A 159 -5.32 4.24 2.10
CA VAL A 159 -5.20 4.94 3.40
C VAL A 159 -3.92 4.53 4.12
N LEU A 160 -3.61 3.23 4.21
CA LEU A 160 -2.40 2.75 4.89
C LEU A 160 -1.12 3.23 4.23
N ASP A 161 -1.06 3.25 2.89
CA ASP A 161 0.10 3.71 2.15
C ASP A 161 0.31 5.22 2.32
N ALA A 162 -0.77 6.00 2.37
CA ALA A 162 -0.70 7.41 2.67
C ALA A 162 -0.26 7.69 4.12
N VAL A 163 -0.75 6.92 5.11
CA VAL A 163 -0.34 7.04 6.52
C VAL A 163 1.16 6.80 6.70
N ARG A 164 1.73 5.83 5.98
CA ARG A 164 3.18 5.55 6.04
C ARG A 164 4.05 6.71 5.57
N GLN A 165 3.51 7.58 4.72
CA GLN A 165 4.22 8.75 4.19
C GLN A 165 4.05 10.00 5.06
N LEU A 166 3.18 9.98 6.06
CA LEU A 166 2.98 11.09 6.98
C LEU A 166 4.19 11.28 7.92
N ALA A 167 4.60 12.53 8.10
CA ALA A 167 5.68 12.93 8.98
C ALA A 167 5.38 12.68 10.47
#